data_54a4a303dbb78271241098a49abf899e
#
_entry.id   54a4a303dbb78271241098a49abf899e
#
_cell.length_a   1.000
_cell.length_b   1.000
_cell.length_c   1.000
_cell.angle_alpha   90.00
_cell.angle_beta   90.00
_cell.angle_gamma   90.00
#
_symmetry.space_group_name_H-M   'P 1'
#
loop_
_entity.id
_entity.type
_entity.pdbx_description
1 polymer ?
#
loop_
_entity_poly.entity_id
_entity_poly.type
_entity_poly.pdbx_seq_one_letter_code
_entity_poly.pdbx_strand_id
1 'polypeptide(L)'
;MKRIVVGISGASGAVYGIRFLELLRARPDVETHLVVSDAAKRTIVEETDWAVKDVLALATHRYDNKDIGAAIASGSFKTDGMVVVPCSVKAAASVAHCLADNLLTRAADVILKEGRPLILVVRETPLHLGHLRVLTALAEMGAVILPPMPAFYNRPKQIEDLVDHTLARVLDRLGLPQQLVTEWRGTNRRIDPPQRG
;
A
#
# COMPACT_ATOMS: atom_id res chain seq x y z
N MET A 1 -4.44 -12.17 -16.62
CA MET A 1 -4.48 -10.75 -16.18
C MET A 1 -4.80 -10.72 -14.70
N LYS A 2 -3.95 -10.12 -13.86
CA LYS A 2 -4.18 -9.99 -12.42
C LYS A 2 -5.02 -8.75 -12.12
N ARG A 3 -5.97 -8.84 -11.19
CA ARG A 3 -6.81 -7.72 -10.74
C ARG A 3 -6.36 -7.26 -9.37
N ILE A 4 -5.82 -6.07 -9.27
CA ILE A 4 -5.32 -5.49 -8.03
C ILE A 4 -6.18 -4.31 -7.60
N VAL A 5 -6.73 -4.40 -6.38
CA VAL A 5 -7.43 -3.27 -5.77
C VAL A 5 -6.41 -2.36 -5.09
N VAL A 6 -6.46 -1.08 -5.39
CA VAL A 6 -5.60 -0.05 -4.78
C VAL A 6 -6.46 0.93 -4.01
N GLY A 7 -6.23 1.03 -2.72
CA GLY A 7 -6.83 2.04 -1.86
C GLY A 7 -5.81 3.13 -1.53
N ILE A 8 -6.18 4.41 -1.65
CA ILE A 8 -5.39 5.53 -1.15
C ILE A 8 -6.18 6.21 -0.05
N SER A 9 -5.68 6.17 1.20
CA SER A 9 -6.34 6.80 2.34
C SER A 9 -5.58 8.02 2.83
N GLY A 10 -6.20 8.82 3.71
CA GLY A 10 -5.69 10.13 4.13
C GLY A 10 -4.55 10.06 5.14
N ALA A 11 -3.47 9.39 4.82
CA ALA A 11 -2.20 9.48 5.54
C ALA A 11 -1.19 10.23 4.68
N SER A 12 -0.21 10.90 5.29
CA SER A 12 0.91 11.48 4.56
C SER A 12 1.69 10.41 3.79
N GLY A 13 2.26 10.77 2.65
CA GLY A 13 2.93 9.86 1.74
C GLY A 13 2.08 9.50 0.52
N ALA A 14 1.26 10.45 0.01
CA ALA A 14 0.49 10.27 -1.23
C ALA A 14 1.37 9.80 -2.40
N VAL A 15 2.65 10.19 -2.40
CA VAL A 15 3.66 9.78 -3.40
C VAL A 15 3.78 8.25 -3.52
N TYR A 16 3.65 7.49 -2.43
CA TYR A 16 3.68 6.02 -2.50
C TYR A 16 2.53 5.46 -3.33
N GLY A 17 1.31 5.98 -3.12
CA GLY A 17 0.13 5.56 -3.87
C GLY A 17 0.22 5.90 -5.35
N ILE A 18 0.66 7.12 -5.66
CA ILE A 18 0.85 7.59 -7.03
C ILE A 18 1.90 6.75 -7.75
N ARG A 19 3.08 6.61 -7.14
CA ARG A 19 4.17 5.82 -7.71
C ARG A 19 3.79 4.35 -7.92
N PHE A 20 3.01 3.78 -6.98
CA PHE A 20 2.50 2.41 -7.12
C PHE A 20 1.56 2.27 -8.33
N LEU A 21 0.67 3.23 -8.55
CA LEU A 21 -0.20 3.25 -9.73
C LEU A 21 0.59 3.37 -11.03
N GLU A 22 1.64 4.19 -11.09
CA GLU A 22 2.54 4.28 -12.24
C GLU A 22 3.19 2.93 -12.55
N LEU A 23 3.70 2.24 -11.51
CA LEU A 23 4.32 0.93 -11.64
C LEU A 23 3.34 -0.13 -12.15
N LEU A 24 2.08 -0.10 -11.70
CA LEU A 24 1.04 -1.02 -12.16
C LEU A 24 0.59 -0.70 -13.58
N ARG A 25 0.46 0.60 -13.94
CA ARG A 25 0.08 1.05 -15.28
C ARG A 25 1.06 0.58 -16.37
N ALA A 26 2.35 0.46 -16.03
CA ALA A 26 3.37 -0.04 -16.94
C ALA A 26 3.27 -1.55 -17.21
N ARG A 27 2.31 -2.27 -16.57
CA ARG A 27 2.14 -3.72 -16.66
C ARG A 27 0.88 -4.07 -17.44
N PRO A 28 1.00 -4.62 -18.67
CA PRO A 28 -0.15 -4.97 -19.49
C PRO A 28 -0.93 -6.19 -18.94
N ASP A 29 -0.34 -6.95 -18.02
CA ASP A 29 -0.93 -8.11 -17.36
C ASP A 29 -1.67 -7.78 -16.06
N VAL A 30 -1.75 -6.50 -15.67
CA VAL A 30 -2.40 -6.03 -14.44
C VAL A 30 -3.55 -5.08 -14.74
N GLU A 31 -4.71 -5.37 -14.17
CA GLU A 31 -5.90 -4.52 -14.14
C GLU A 31 -6.03 -3.89 -12.76
N THR A 32 -6.05 -2.56 -12.70
CA THR A 32 -6.08 -1.79 -11.45
C THR A 32 -7.48 -1.29 -11.13
N HIS A 33 -7.94 -1.51 -9.90
CA HIS A 33 -9.22 -1.04 -9.36
C HIS A 33 -8.96 -0.04 -8.23
N LEU A 34 -9.09 1.26 -8.50
CA LEU A 34 -8.68 2.34 -7.60
C LEU A 34 -9.85 2.92 -6.81
N VAL A 35 -9.65 3.06 -5.49
CA VAL A 35 -10.50 3.84 -4.58
C VAL A 35 -9.65 4.86 -3.85
N VAL A 36 -10.04 6.14 -3.89
CA VAL A 36 -9.35 7.24 -3.20
C VAL A 36 -10.30 7.89 -2.20
N SER A 37 -9.93 7.92 -0.93
CA SER A 37 -10.74 8.59 0.10
C SER A 37 -10.71 10.11 -0.06
N ASP A 38 -11.73 10.82 0.46
CA ASP A 38 -11.75 12.29 0.36
C ASP A 38 -10.58 12.94 1.12
N ALA A 39 -10.14 12.34 2.23
CA ALA A 39 -8.94 12.79 2.92
C ALA A 39 -7.68 12.60 2.06
N ALA A 40 -7.58 11.49 1.31
CA ALA A 40 -6.45 11.25 0.41
C ALA A 40 -6.42 12.23 -0.76
N LYS A 41 -7.58 12.65 -1.29
CA LYS A 41 -7.63 13.68 -2.34
C LYS A 41 -7.00 14.99 -1.87
N ARG A 42 -7.20 15.37 -0.59
CA ARG A 42 -6.55 16.54 0.02
C ARG A 42 -5.04 16.33 0.13
N THR A 43 -4.62 15.19 0.67
CA THR A 43 -3.20 14.86 0.85
C THR A 43 -2.44 14.86 -0.48
N ILE A 44 -3.04 14.35 -1.57
CA ILE A 44 -2.46 14.41 -2.92
C ILE A 44 -2.15 15.85 -3.32
N VAL A 45 -3.11 16.77 -3.16
CA VAL A 45 -2.95 18.18 -3.56
C VAL A 45 -1.96 18.93 -2.64
N GLU A 46 -1.92 18.59 -1.35
CA GLU A 46 -1.06 19.25 -0.37
C GLU A 46 0.40 18.78 -0.43
N GLU A 47 0.65 17.51 -0.80
CA GLU A 47 1.98 16.91 -0.75
C GLU A 47 2.66 16.78 -2.12
N THR A 48 1.92 16.93 -3.22
CA THR A 48 2.44 16.66 -4.57
C THR A 48 1.94 17.67 -5.60
N ASP A 49 2.61 17.76 -6.74
CA ASP A 49 2.18 18.56 -7.87
C ASP A 49 1.07 17.88 -8.73
N TRP A 50 0.57 16.72 -8.28
CA TRP A 50 -0.43 15.98 -9.02
C TRP A 50 -1.85 16.53 -8.81
N ALA A 51 -2.59 16.71 -9.90
CA ALA A 51 -4.02 16.89 -9.79
C ALA A 51 -4.71 15.54 -9.53
N VAL A 52 -5.73 15.54 -8.67
CA VAL A 52 -6.48 14.31 -8.33
C VAL A 52 -6.99 13.56 -9.58
N LYS A 53 -7.50 14.31 -10.59
CA LYS A 53 -7.99 13.73 -11.85
C LYS A 53 -6.92 12.91 -12.58
N ASP A 54 -5.65 13.36 -12.53
CA ASP A 54 -4.54 12.73 -13.22
C ASP A 54 -4.09 11.47 -12.47
N VAL A 55 -4.12 11.49 -11.14
CA VAL A 55 -3.91 10.28 -10.33
C VAL A 55 -4.99 9.23 -10.61
N LEU A 56 -6.26 9.64 -10.67
CA LEU A 56 -7.36 8.74 -10.99
C LEU A 56 -7.22 8.12 -12.41
N ALA A 57 -6.63 8.86 -13.36
CA ALA A 57 -6.40 8.41 -14.73
C ALA A 57 -5.25 7.38 -14.85
N LEU A 58 -4.45 7.16 -13.80
CA LEU A 58 -3.41 6.11 -13.78
C LEU A 58 -4.02 4.70 -13.68
N ALA A 59 -5.22 4.56 -13.13
CA ALA A 59 -5.87 3.26 -12.92
C ALA A 59 -6.76 2.85 -14.10
N THR A 60 -6.90 1.53 -14.30
CA THR A 60 -7.82 0.95 -15.30
C THR A 60 -9.28 1.25 -14.95
N HIS A 61 -9.64 1.03 -13.69
CA HIS A 61 -10.97 1.31 -13.14
C HIS A 61 -10.85 2.20 -11.91
N ARG A 62 -11.78 3.14 -11.77
CA ARG A 62 -11.87 4.06 -10.62
C ARG A 62 -13.28 4.03 -10.04
N TYR A 63 -13.38 4.09 -8.73
CA TYR A 63 -14.65 4.01 -8.01
C TYR A 63 -14.79 5.20 -7.05
N ASP A 64 -16.02 5.67 -6.88
CA ASP A 64 -16.33 6.59 -5.80
C ASP A 64 -16.26 5.84 -4.46
N ASN A 65 -15.57 6.41 -3.48
CA ASN A 65 -15.47 5.81 -2.14
C ASN A 65 -16.82 5.69 -1.40
N LYS A 66 -17.86 6.38 -1.88
CA LYS A 66 -19.23 6.27 -1.35
C LYS A 66 -20.05 5.15 -1.99
N ASP A 67 -19.60 4.62 -3.12
CA ASP A 67 -20.32 3.57 -3.85
C ASP A 67 -20.04 2.17 -3.27
N ILE A 68 -20.69 1.86 -2.16
CA ILE A 68 -20.58 0.54 -1.51
C ILE A 68 -21.21 -0.61 -2.33
N GLY A 69 -21.91 -0.29 -3.43
CA GLY A 69 -22.47 -1.27 -4.38
C GLY A 69 -21.54 -1.62 -5.54
N ALA A 70 -20.35 -1.01 -5.63
CA ALA A 70 -19.39 -1.27 -6.69
C ALA A 70 -18.90 -2.73 -6.71
N ALA A 71 -18.41 -3.18 -7.88
CA ALA A 71 -17.97 -4.57 -8.10
C ALA A 71 -17.01 -5.08 -7.02
N ILE A 72 -16.02 -4.28 -6.61
CA ILE A 72 -15.02 -4.64 -5.60
C ILE A 72 -15.58 -4.77 -4.16
N ALA A 73 -16.83 -4.37 -3.93
CA ALA A 73 -17.55 -4.58 -2.67
C ALA A 73 -18.12 -6.00 -2.53
N SER A 74 -18.02 -6.83 -3.57
CA SER A 74 -18.53 -8.19 -3.60
C SER A 74 -17.42 -9.23 -3.68
N GLY A 75 -17.50 -10.29 -2.86
CA GLY A 75 -16.58 -11.43 -2.91
C GLY A 75 -16.65 -12.24 -4.20
N SER A 76 -17.79 -12.20 -4.92
CA SER A 76 -17.95 -12.86 -6.21
C SER A 76 -17.13 -12.20 -7.33
N PHE A 77 -16.78 -10.93 -7.20
CA PHE A 77 -15.84 -10.26 -8.07
C PHE A 77 -14.40 -10.67 -7.70
N LYS A 78 -13.83 -11.54 -8.53
CA LYS A 78 -12.51 -12.11 -8.25
C LYS A 78 -11.40 -11.09 -8.46
N THR A 79 -10.59 -10.87 -7.41
CA THR A 79 -9.37 -10.07 -7.42
C THR A 79 -8.21 -10.87 -6.85
N ASP A 80 -6.98 -10.51 -7.21
CA ASP A 80 -5.77 -11.21 -6.77
C ASP A 80 -5.16 -10.62 -5.49
N GLY A 81 -5.70 -9.50 -5.02
CA GLY A 81 -5.29 -8.86 -3.78
C GLY A 81 -5.63 -7.38 -3.73
N MET A 82 -5.37 -6.78 -2.58
CA MET A 82 -5.55 -5.35 -2.35
C MET A 82 -4.37 -4.77 -1.59
N VAL A 83 -4.01 -3.55 -1.96
CA VAL A 83 -3.09 -2.74 -1.17
C VAL A 83 -3.74 -1.41 -0.81
N VAL A 84 -3.58 -0.99 0.45
CA VAL A 84 -3.92 0.38 0.88
C VAL A 84 -2.62 1.13 1.08
N VAL A 85 -2.35 2.12 0.21
CA VAL A 85 -1.05 2.80 0.12
C VAL A 85 -1.19 4.30 -0.24
N PRO A 86 -0.92 5.21 0.71
CA PRO A 86 -0.71 4.96 2.13
C PRO A 86 -1.98 4.53 2.85
N CYS A 87 -1.82 3.87 4.01
CA CYS A 87 -2.91 3.49 4.89
C CYS A 87 -2.90 4.36 6.15
N SER A 88 -3.98 5.11 6.39
CA SER A 88 -4.16 5.85 7.64
C SER A 88 -4.58 4.93 8.78
N VAL A 89 -4.25 5.30 10.03
CA VAL A 89 -4.70 4.57 11.21
C VAL A 89 -6.22 4.49 11.28
N LYS A 90 -6.94 5.54 10.83
CA LYS A 90 -8.41 5.49 10.75
C LYS A 90 -8.87 4.35 9.84
N ALA A 91 -8.30 4.23 8.62
CA ALA A 91 -8.65 3.16 7.69
C ALA A 91 -8.28 1.78 8.28
N ALA A 92 -7.08 1.65 8.85
CA ALA A 92 -6.64 0.43 9.52
C ALA A 92 -7.59 0.03 10.67
N ALA A 93 -7.96 0.96 11.54
CA ALA A 93 -8.88 0.73 12.64
C ALA A 93 -10.27 0.31 12.15
N SER A 94 -10.78 0.95 11.09
CA SER A 94 -12.07 0.58 10.50
C SER A 94 -12.06 -0.87 9.99
N VAL A 95 -10.99 -1.28 9.29
CA VAL A 95 -10.85 -2.67 8.80
C VAL A 95 -10.72 -3.65 9.98
N ALA A 96 -9.92 -3.33 11.01
CA ALA A 96 -9.74 -4.17 12.19
C ALA A 96 -11.04 -4.43 12.96
N HIS A 97 -11.97 -3.49 12.90
CA HIS A 97 -13.28 -3.59 13.57
C HIS A 97 -14.43 -3.93 12.61
N CYS A 98 -14.13 -4.35 11.38
CA CYS A 98 -15.12 -4.70 10.34
C CYS A 98 -16.10 -3.56 10.04
N LEU A 99 -15.66 -2.30 10.19
CA LEU A 99 -16.47 -1.11 9.90
C LEU A 99 -16.34 -0.78 8.40
N ALA A 100 -17.33 -1.23 7.63
CA ALA A 100 -17.37 -1.11 6.17
C ALA A 100 -18.32 0.03 5.73
N ASP A 101 -18.11 1.24 6.26
CA ASP A 101 -18.91 2.44 6.03
C ASP A 101 -18.61 3.16 4.70
N ASN A 102 -17.59 2.71 4.00
CA ASN A 102 -17.19 3.23 2.70
C ASN A 102 -16.57 2.12 1.84
N LEU A 103 -16.42 2.37 0.53
CA LEU A 103 -15.97 1.36 -0.42
C LEU A 103 -14.53 0.87 -0.14
N LEU A 104 -13.63 1.75 0.30
CA LEU A 104 -12.25 1.37 0.59
C LEU A 104 -12.20 0.33 1.72
N THR A 105 -12.88 0.59 2.85
CA THR A 105 -12.92 -0.33 3.98
C THR A 105 -13.75 -1.58 3.68
N ARG A 106 -14.83 -1.45 2.89
CA ARG A 106 -15.61 -2.59 2.43
C ARG A 106 -14.81 -3.52 1.53
N ALA A 107 -14.06 -2.98 0.56
CA ALA A 107 -13.21 -3.80 -0.30
C ALA A 107 -12.14 -4.53 0.51
N ALA A 108 -11.50 -3.87 1.49
CA ALA A 108 -10.52 -4.51 2.37
C ALA A 108 -11.14 -5.66 3.20
N ASP A 109 -12.35 -5.47 3.75
CA ASP A 109 -13.11 -6.51 4.45
C ASP A 109 -13.41 -7.70 3.53
N VAL A 110 -13.82 -7.41 2.27
CA VAL A 110 -14.05 -8.46 1.27
C VAL A 110 -12.77 -9.24 0.96
N ILE A 111 -11.63 -8.59 0.82
CA ILE A 111 -10.34 -9.23 0.58
C ILE A 111 -10.00 -10.20 1.72
N LEU A 112 -10.15 -9.76 2.97
CA LEU A 112 -9.88 -10.60 4.14
C LEU A 112 -10.81 -11.80 4.23
N LYS A 113 -12.14 -11.60 4.11
CA LYS A 113 -13.10 -12.70 4.21
C LYS A 113 -12.98 -13.74 3.10
N GLU A 114 -12.44 -13.35 1.94
CA GLU A 114 -12.16 -14.26 0.81
C GLU A 114 -10.76 -14.89 0.89
N GLY A 115 -9.99 -14.62 1.95
CA GLY A 115 -8.63 -15.15 2.15
C GLY A 115 -7.62 -14.66 1.12
N ARG A 116 -7.85 -13.47 0.53
CA ARG A 116 -6.95 -12.87 -0.47
C ARG A 116 -5.92 -11.96 0.20
N PRO A 117 -4.74 -11.72 -0.41
CA PRO A 117 -3.73 -10.85 0.17
C PRO A 117 -4.24 -9.41 0.36
N LEU A 118 -4.20 -8.91 1.61
CA LEU A 118 -4.40 -7.51 1.96
C LEU A 118 -3.09 -6.95 2.51
N ILE A 119 -2.54 -5.92 1.86
CA ILE A 119 -1.33 -5.23 2.29
C ILE A 119 -1.69 -3.81 2.73
N LEU A 120 -1.29 -3.45 3.94
CA LEU A 120 -1.55 -2.14 4.53
C LEU A 120 -0.22 -1.41 4.74
N VAL A 121 0.04 -0.40 3.90
CA VAL A 121 1.21 0.49 4.00
C VAL A 121 0.88 1.58 5.02
N VAL A 122 0.86 1.18 6.30
CA VAL A 122 0.42 2.04 7.40
C VAL A 122 1.46 3.13 7.66
N ARG A 123 1.01 4.40 7.60
CA ARG A 123 1.88 5.54 7.91
C ARG A 123 1.32 6.32 9.09
N GLU A 124 2.01 6.21 10.22
CA GLU A 124 1.72 6.93 11.46
C GLU A 124 2.94 6.96 12.37
N THR A 125 3.16 8.07 13.07
CA THR A 125 4.21 8.21 14.07
C THR A 125 3.93 9.39 15.01
N PRO A 126 4.18 9.27 16.34
CA PRO A 126 4.46 8.05 17.09
C PRO A 126 3.24 7.13 17.21
N LEU A 127 3.48 5.85 17.50
CA LEU A 127 2.40 4.89 17.75
C LEU A 127 2.10 4.77 19.25
N HIS A 128 0.85 4.93 19.65
CA HIS A 128 0.39 4.59 20.98
C HIS A 128 -0.17 3.16 21.05
N LEU A 129 -0.43 2.66 22.24
CA LEU A 129 -0.88 1.27 22.49
C LEU A 129 -2.13 0.89 21.67
N GLY A 130 -3.09 1.82 21.51
CA GLY A 130 -4.30 1.57 20.70
C GLY A 130 -3.95 1.28 19.24
N HIS A 131 -3.03 2.04 18.64
CA HIS A 131 -2.56 1.78 17.28
C HIS A 131 -1.90 0.40 17.18
N LEU A 132 -1.03 0.03 18.14
CA LEU A 132 -0.37 -1.27 18.13
C LEU A 132 -1.38 -2.42 18.25
N ARG A 133 -2.42 -2.30 19.08
CA ARG A 133 -3.49 -3.30 19.19
C ARG A 133 -4.27 -3.46 17.88
N VAL A 134 -4.59 -2.36 17.20
CA VAL A 134 -5.23 -2.38 15.87
C VAL A 134 -4.37 -3.12 14.86
N LEU A 135 -3.07 -2.81 14.80
CA LEU A 135 -2.15 -3.48 13.88
C LEU A 135 -1.99 -4.96 14.19
N THR A 136 -1.96 -5.33 15.48
CA THR A 136 -1.93 -6.73 15.91
C THR A 136 -3.18 -7.48 15.44
N ALA A 137 -4.37 -6.94 15.70
CA ALA A 137 -5.62 -7.55 15.27
C ALA A 137 -5.67 -7.75 13.74
N LEU A 138 -5.21 -6.77 12.96
CA LEU A 138 -5.14 -6.90 11.50
C LEU A 138 -4.17 -8.01 11.06
N ALA A 139 -3.02 -8.13 11.73
CA ALA A 139 -2.06 -9.18 11.44
C ALA A 139 -2.62 -10.57 11.78
N GLU A 140 -3.35 -10.71 12.88
CA GLU A 140 -4.07 -11.93 13.28
C GLU A 140 -5.15 -12.32 12.26
N MET A 141 -5.81 -11.34 11.63
CA MET A 141 -6.76 -11.55 10.53
C MET A 141 -6.09 -11.93 9.20
N GLY A 142 -4.74 -11.92 9.12
CA GLY A 142 -3.99 -12.27 7.92
C GLY A 142 -3.59 -11.08 7.03
N ALA A 143 -3.83 -9.84 7.45
CA ALA A 143 -3.33 -8.68 6.73
C ALA A 143 -1.80 -8.53 6.89
N VAL A 144 -1.13 -8.12 5.83
CA VAL A 144 0.30 -7.77 5.86
C VAL A 144 0.44 -6.32 6.27
N ILE A 145 1.01 -6.07 7.44
CA ILE A 145 1.34 -4.73 7.92
C ILE A 145 2.71 -4.35 7.39
N LEU A 146 2.78 -3.34 6.52
CA LEU A 146 3.99 -2.93 5.81
C LEU A 146 4.19 -1.41 5.94
N PRO A 147 4.65 -0.92 7.10
CA PRO A 147 4.95 0.50 7.26
C PRO A 147 6.06 0.94 6.30
N PRO A 148 6.00 2.15 5.71
CA PRO A 148 7.01 2.65 4.78
C PRO A 148 8.26 3.11 5.56
N MET A 149 8.99 2.15 6.13
CA MET A 149 10.22 2.41 6.88
C MET A 149 11.41 2.53 5.94
N PRO A 150 12.21 3.61 6.04
CA PRO A 150 13.39 3.79 5.22
C PRO A 150 14.42 2.66 5.40
N ALA A 151 14.93 2.12 4.31
CA ALA A 151 16.02 1.15 4.31
C ALA A 151 17.30 1.79 3.76
N PHE A 152 18.39 1.73 4.52
CA PHE A 152 19.65 2.40 4.16
C PHE A 152 20.76 1.42 3.72
N TYR A 153 20.56 0.11 3.86
CA TYR A 153 21.55 -0.90 3.47
C TYR A 153 21.83 -0.94 1.96
N ASN A 154 20.85 -0.52 1.13
CA ASN A 154 20.98 -0.38 -0.32
C ASN A 154 21.53 0.99 -0.75
N ARG A 155 21.91 1.87 0.21
CA ARG A 155 22.51 3.19 -0.02
C ARG A 155 21.69 4.10 -0.93
N PRO A 156 20.46 4.44 -0.56
CA PRO A 156 19.60 5.32 -1.34
C PRO A 156 20.29 6.68 -1.53
N LYS A 157 20.11 7.28 -2.70
CA LYS A 157 20.70 8.58 -3.09
C LYS A 157 19.64 9.67 -3.14
N GLN A 158 18.39 9.30 -3.32
CA GLN A 158 17.25 10.21 -3.48
C GLN A 158 16.02 9.61 -2.78
N ILE A 159 15.00 10.43 -2.59
CA ILE A 159 13.76 10.01 -1.89
C ILE A 159 13.04 8.91 -2.66
N GLU A 160 13.08 8.96 -3.98
CA GLU A 160 12.46 7.99 -4.87
C GLU A 160 13.00 6.57 -4.62
N ASP A 161 14.27 6.43 -4.28
CA ASP A 161 14.89 5.13 -3.96
C ASP A 161 14.26 4.52 -2.68
N LEU A 162 13.87 5.35 -1.70
CA LEU A 162 13.18 4.91 -0.47
C LEU A 162 11.73 4.53 -0.76
N VAL A 163 11.05 5.28 -1.63
CA VAL A 163 9.70 4.99 -2.09
C VAL A 163 9.69 3.66 -2.85
N ASP A 164 10.56 3.52 -3.85
CA ASP A 164 10.66 2.32 -4.68
C ASP A 164 11.05 1.08 -3.87
N HIS A 165 11.90 1.23 -2.83
CA HIS A 165 12.21 0.13 -1.92
C HIS A 165 10.97 -0.40 -1.19
N THR A 166 10.13 0.49 -0.67
CA THR A 166 8.87 0.11 -0.02
C THR A 166 7.93 -0.58 -1.02
N LEU A 167 7.79 -0.01 -2.21
CA LEU A 167 6.90 -0.54 -3.24
C LEU A 167 7.38 -1.87 -3.82
N ALA A 168 8.69 -2.11 -3.88
CA ALA A 168 9.24 -3.42 -4.21
C ALA A 168 8.72 -4.50 -3.27
N ARG A 169 8.70 -4.23 -1.95
CA ARG A 169 8.16 -5.16 -0.96
C ARG A 169 6.65 -5.37 -1.12
N VAL A 170 5.90 -4.34 -1.51
CA VAL A 170 4.47 -4.45 -1.83
C VAL A 170 4.26 -5.38 -3.04
N LEU A 171 5.03 -5.16 -4.12
CA LEU A 171 4.96 -5.98 -5.32
C LEU A 171 5.30 -7.45 -5.03
N ASP A 172 6.35 -7.72 -4.24
CA ASP A 172 6.72 -9.07 -3.80
C ASP A 172 5.56 -9.77 -3.09
N ARG A 173 4.84 -9.05 -2.19
CA ARG A 173 3.69 -9.60 -1.45
C ARG A 173 2.47 -9.88 -2.32
N LEU A 174 2.33 -9.17 -3.44
CA LEU A 174 1.29 -9.42 -4.44
C LEU A 174 1.70 -10.51 -5.47
N GLY A 175 2.91 -11.06 -5.34
CA GLY A 175 3.46 -11.99 -6.32
C GLY A 175 3.62 -11.37 -7.71
N LEU A 176 3.96 -10.08 -7.75
CA LEU A 176 4.27 -9.33 -8.97
C LEU A 176 5.79 -9.19 -9.09
N PRO A 177 6.43 -9.68 -10.17
CA PRO A 177 7.87 -9.53 -10.37
C PRO A 177 8.28 -8.06 -10.32
N GLN A 178 9.42 -7.73 -9.73
CA GLN A 178 9.93 -6.36 -9.63
C GLN A 178 11.44 -6.30 -9.90
N GLN A 179 11.91 -5.14 -10.35
CA GLN A 179 13.32 -4.83 -10.61
C GLN A 179 13.73 -3.50 -9.94
N LEU A 180 12.90 -2.99 -9.01
CA LEU A 180 13.14 -1.71 -8.32
C LEU A 180 14.32 -1.81 -7.36
N VAL A 181 14.50 -2.98 -6.76
CA VAL A 181 15.60 -3.24 -5.81
C VAL A 181 16.25 -4.59 -6.10
N THR A 182 17.57 -4.61 -5.94
CA THR A 182 18.33 -5.85 -6.08
C THR A 182 18.14 -6.73 -4.84
N GLU A 183 17.98 -8.04 -5.05
CA GLU A 183 17.91 -9.03 -3.99
C GLU A 183 19.16 -8.97 -3.10
N TRP A 184 18.95 -8.97 -1.79
CA TRP A 184 20.06 -9.04 -0.83
C TRP A 184 20.66 -10.46 -0.83
N ARG A 185 21.93 -10.58 -1.24
CA ARG A 185 22.67 -11.85 -1.31
C ARG A 185 23.77 -11.96 -0.24
N GLY A 186 23.64 -11.22 0.86
CA GLY A 186 24.64 -11.19 1.91
C GLY A 186 25.70 -10.09 1.71
N THR A 187 26.58 -9.93 2.71
CA THR A 187 27.70 -8.99 2.63
C THR A 187 28.97 -9.72 2.19
N ASN A 188 29.54 -9.33 1.06
CA ASN A 188 30.89 -9.74 0.64
C ASN A 188 32.01 -8.91 1.34
N ARG A 189 31.67 -8.01 2.28
CA ARG A 189 32.66 -7.23 3.00
C ARG A 189 33.11 -8.03 4.22
N ARG A 190 34.42 -8.36 4.26
CA ARG A 190 35.09 -8.76 5.51
C ARG A 190 34.95 -7.58 6.48
N ILE A 191 34.43 -7.84 7.64
CA ILE A 191 34.50 -6.91 8.78
C ILE A 191 35.93 -7.03 9.25
N ASP A 192 36.81 -6.12 8.83
CA ASP A 192 38.18 -6.06 9.38
C ASP A 192 38.06 -5.77 10.89
N PRO A 193 38.71 -6.54 11.73
CA PRO A 193 38.71 -6.28 13.17
C PRO A 193 39.29 -4.87 13.43
N PRO A 194 38.82 -4.17 14.48
CA PRO A 194 39.34 -2.85 14.80
C PRO A 194 40.85 -2.95 14.99
N GLN A 195 41.60 -2.11 14.28
CA GLN A 195 43.03 -1.99 14.49
C GLN A 195 43.23 -1.53 15.94
N ARG A 196 43.82 -2.40 16.77
CA ARG A 196 44.28 -2.05 18.13
C ARG A 196 45.43 -1.08 17.97
N GLY A 197 45.18 0.23 18.22
CA GLY A 197 46.21 1.23 18.44
C GLY A 197 46.73 1.16 19.85
#